data_4f55677fac13cab4f3934dd6894b15ed
#
_entry.id   4f55677fac13cab4f3934dd6894b15ed
#
_cell.length_a   1.000
_cell.length_b   1.000
_cell.length_c   1.000
_cell.angle_alpha   90.00
_cell.angle_beta   90.00
_cell.angle_gamma   90.00
#
_symmetry.space_group_name_H-M   'P 1'
#
loop_
_entity.id
_entity.type
_entity.pdbx_description
1 polymer ?
#
loop_
_entity_poly.entity_id
_entity_poly.type
_entity_poly.pdbx_seq_one_letter_code
_entity_poly.pdbx_strand_id
1 'polypeptide(L)'
;MNEITAITPQVKDKRRCNIFVDGRFCCGLTLEATVKNRLKVGQTITPERLAEIQLESEKNTAFDKALTHISATQKTEKQVREFLQGKGYLPAVVDYAVEKLRSYNFLNDGQYAESYVESISKRKGSKLIRMELRSKGVSETEIDAALNALPVEQEIETAKGCKLAIYGGVRAVNVGSRFFKMDVKAIV
;
A
#
# COMPACT_ATOMS: atom_id res chain seq x y z
N MET A 1 36.30 -13.74 19.32
CA MET A 1 36.19 -12.29 19.51
C MET A 1 35.29 -11.77 18.39
N ASN A 2 34.40 -10.84 18.67
CA ASN A 2 33.51 -10.31 17.61
C ASN A 2 33.95 -8.89 17.29
N GLU A 3 35.09 -8.77 16.61
CA GLU A 3 35.70 -7.48 16.27
C GLU A 3 35.32 -7.08 14.84
N ILE A 4 34.91 -5.81 14.66
CA ILE A 4 34.65 -5.25 13.33
C ILE A 4 36.01 -5.04 12.63
N THR A 5 36.29 -5.91 11.65
CA THR A 5 37.57 -5.89 10.93
C THR A 5 37.58 -4.98 9.71
N ALA A 6 36.41 -4.74 9.09
CA ALA A 6 36.28 -3.78 7.98
C ALA A 6 34.87 -3.24 7.83
N ILE A 7 34.77 -2.00 7.35
CA ILE A 7 33.54 -1.34 6.94
C ILE A 7 33.78 -0.81 5.52
N THR A 8 33.15 -1.40 4.51
CA THR A 8 33.39 -1.05 3.10
C THR A 8 32.10 -0.58 2.41
N PRO A 9 32.13 0.50 1.60
CA PRO A 9 30.94 0.92 0.88
C PRO A 9 30.53 -0.13 -0.15
N GLN A 10 29.21 -0.25 -0.39
CA GLN A 10 28.70 -1.13 -1.43
C GLN A 10 28.89 -0.53 -2.81
N VAL A 11 29.21 -1.35 -3.82
CA VAL A 11 29.48 -0.91 -5.19
C VAL A 11 28.21 -0.33 -5.84
N LYS A 12 27.05 -0.98 -5.65
CA LYS A 12 25.78 -0.59 -6.29
C LYS A 12 25.00 0.49 -5.56
N ASP A 13 25.19 0.62 -4.26
CA ASP A 13 24.53 1.64 -3.44
C ASP A 13 25.50 2.25 -2.45
N LYS A 14 26.00 3.43 -2.79
CA LYS A 14 26.98 4.16 -1.98
C LYS A 14 26.42 4.64 -0.62
N ARG A 15 25.13 4.56 -0.40
CA ARG A 15 24.48 4.86 0.90
C ARG A 15 24.50 3.65 1.84
N ARG A 16 25.01 2.51 1.38
CA ARG A 16 25.13 1.27 2.17
C ARG A 16 26.58 0.84 2.29
N CYS A 17 26.88 0.16 3.38
CA CYS A 17 28.20 -0.43 3.63
C CYS A 17 28.06 -1.90 4.04
N ASN A 18 29.10 -2.66 3.78
CA ASN A 18 29.27 -4.02 4.26
C ASN A 18 30.06 -4.02 5.55
N ILE A 19 29.59 -4.72 6.55
CA ILE A 19 30.26 -4.92 7.83
C ILE A 19 30.92 -6.28 7.84
N PHE A 20 32.20 -6.31 8.17
CA PHE A 20 32.96 -7.54 8.35
C PHE A 20 33.36 -7.69 9.81
N VAL A 21 33.13 -8.87 10.36
CA VAL A 21 33.46 -9.23 11.75
C VAL A 21 34.40 -10.42 11.69
N ASP A 22 35.52 -10.37 12.42
CA ASP A 22 36.56 -11.41 12.44
C ASP A 22 36.99 -11.84 11.03
N GLY A 23 37.09 -10.89 10.08
CA GLY A 23 37.50 -11.12 8.70
C GLY A 23 36.42 -11.69 7.78
N ARG A 24 35.19 -11.92 8.26
CA ARG A 24 34.09 -12.49 7.47
C ARG A 24 32.98 -11.47 7.27
N PHE A 25 32.36 -11.50 6.09
CA PHE A 25 31.17 -10.70 5.84
C PHE A 25 30.06 -11.08 6.81
N CYS A 26 29.50 -10.12 7.51
CA CYS A 26 28.43 -10.31 8.46
C CYS A 26 27.08 -9.77 7.95
N CYS A 27 27.00 -8.49 7.66
CA CYS A 27 25.77 -7.85 7.20
C CYS A 27 26.00 -6.58 6.37
N GLY A 28 24.93 -6.11 5.72
CA GLY A 28 24.91 -4.82 5.05
C GLY A 28 24.07 -3.81 5.84
N LEU A 29 24.63 -2.65 6.15
CA LEU A 29 23.95 -1.55 6.87
C LEU A 29 23.85 -0.31 5.98
N THR A 30 22.95 0.63 6.34
CA THR A 30 23.01 1.98 5.80
C THR A 30 24.18 2.76 6.45
N LEU A 31 24.76 3.71 5.71
CA LEU A 31 25.78 4.60 6.29
C LEU A 31 25.22 5.36 7.49
N GLU A 32 23.96 5.77 7.43
CA GLU A 32 23.27 6.42 8.54
C GLU A 32 23.26 5.56 9.81
N ALA A 33 22.86 4.27 9.69
CA ALA A 33 22.86 3.34 10.82
C ALA A 33 24.27 3.13 11.38
N THR A 34 25.29 3.07 10.52
CA THR A 34 26.70 2.94 10.90
C THR A 34 27.18 4.14 11.71
N VAL A 35 26.88 5.36 11.25
CA VAL A 35 27.24 6.62 11.91
C VAL A 35 26.46 6.79 13.22
N LYS A 36 25.13 6.58 13.20
CA LYS A 36 24.27 6.69 14.37
C LYS A 36 24.71 5.78 15.51
N ASN A 37 25.10 4.55 15.19
CA ASN A 37 25.59 3.59 16.18
C ASN A 37 27.10 3.68 16.44
N ARG A 38 27.78 4.66 15.82
CA ARG A 38 29.22 4.91 15.99
C ARG A 38 30.09 3.67 15.75
N LEU A 39 29.71 2.85 14.76
CA LEU A 39 30.48 1.65 14.43
C LEU A 39 31.83 2.02 13.82
N LYS A 40 32.91 1.40 14.33
CA LYS A 40 34.28 1.65 13.89
C LYS A 40 35.05 0.35 13.73
N VAL A 41 36.00 0.34 12.80
CA VAL A 41 36.96 -0.76 12.68
C VAL A 41 37.78 -0.86 13.98
N GLY A 42 38.03 -2.08 14.45
CA GLY A 42 38.67 -2.37 15.72
C GLY A 42 37.72 -2.42 16.91
N GLN A 43 36.43 -2.14 16.74
CA GLN A 43 35.43 -2.19 17.80
C GLN A 43 34.90 -3.61 17.99
N THR A 44 34.86 -4.05 19.25
CA THR A 44 34.15 -5.29 19.61
C THR A 44 32.65 -5.06 19.65
N ILE A 45 31.89 -5.94 19.02
CA ILE A 45 30.40 -5.88 19.00
C ILE A 45 29.84 -7.29 19.20
N THR A 46 28.73 -7.38 19.96
CA THR A 46 28.04 -8.66 20.10
C THR A 46 27.16 -8.94 18.90
N PRO A 47 26.96 -10.22 18.53
CA PRO A 47 26.09 -10.59 17.42
C PRO A 47 24.65 -10.06 17.58
N GLU A 48 24.13 -10.09 18.82
CA GLU A 48 22.80 -9.61 19.16
C GLU A 48 22.67 -8.12 18.87
N ARG A 49 23.68 -7.33 19.32
CA ARG A 49 23.69 -5.89 19.07
C ARG A 49 23.77 -5.55 17.60
N LEU A 50 24.57 -6.31 16.84
CA LEU A 50 24.66 -6.11 15.40
C LEU A 50 23.36 -6.46 14.68
N ALA A 51 22.67 -7.53 15.11
CA ALA A 51 21.36 -7.90 14.58
C ALA A 51 20.27 -6.85 14.88
N GLU A 52 20.28 -6.24 16.06
CA GLU A 52 19.39 -5.11 16.40
C GLU A 52 19.62 -3.92 15.46
N ILE A 53 20.87 -3.53 15.25
CA ILE A 53 21.23 -2.42 14.35
C ILE A 53 20.83 -2.73 12.91
N GLN A 54 21.02 -3.96 12.47
CA GLN A 54 20.60 -4.41 11.14
C GLN A 54 19.09 -4.31 10.98
N LEU A 55 18.32 -4.80 11.95
CA LEU A 55 16.87 -4.75 11.92
C LEU A 55 16.35 -3.30 11.88
N GLU A 56 16.94 -2.41 12.69
CA GLU A 56 16.59 -0.98 12.68
C GLU A 56 16.92 -0.33 11.32
N SER A 57 18.08 -0.65 10.74
CA SER A 57 18.48 -0.17 9.43
C SER A 57 17.53 -0.66 8.33
N GLU A 58 17.07 -1.91 8.38
CA GLU A 58 16.12 -2.48 7.44
C GLU A 58 14.74 -1.82 7.59
N LYS A 59 14.27 -1.58 8.81
CA LYS A 59 13.02 -0.87 9.09
C LYS A 59 13.00 0.52 8.46
N ASN A 60 14.06 1.30 8.65
CA ASN A 60 14.16 2.63 8.07
C ASN A 60 14.22 2.57 6.52
N THR A 61 15.00 1.65 5.97
CA THR A 61 15.09 1.47 4.51
C THR A 61 13.75 1.03 3.89
N ALA A 62 13.00 0.15 4.56
CA ALA A 62 11.68 -0.27 4.12
C ALA A 62 10.68 0.89 4.14
N PHE A 63 10.70 1.69 5.21
CA PHE A 63 9.86 2.88 5.33
C PHE A 63 10.14 3.89 4.19
N ASP A 64 11.40 4.22 3.91
CA ASP A 64 11.78 5.15 2.84
C ASP A 64 11.37 4.66 1.46
N LYS A 65 11.52 3.35 1.21
CA LYS A 65 11.06 2.74 -0.05
C LYS A 65 9.55 2.75 -0.18
N ALA A 66 8.82 2.47 0.90
CA ALA A 66 7.38 2.55 0.92
C ALA A 66 6.90 3.99 0.69
N LEU A 67 7.53 4.97 1.35
CA LEU A 67 7.23 6.39 1.16
C LEU A 67 7.44 6.82 -0.31
N THR A 68 8.55 6.41 -0.92
CA THR A 68 8.80 6.66 -2.35
C THR A 68 7.74 5.99 -3.23
N HIS A 69 7.30 4.78 -2.87
CA HIS A 69 6.27 4.05 -3.64
C HIS A 69 4.91 4.73 -3.61
N ILE A 70 4.49 5.25 -2.46
CA ILE A 70 3.20 5.95 -2.31
C ILE A 70 3.24 7.38 -2.83
N SER A 71 4.41 8.05 -2.86
CA SER A 71 4.53 9.43 -3.36
C SER A 71 4.26 9.55 -4.86
N ALA A 72 4.49 8.49 -5.63
CA ALA A 72 4.22 8.47 -7.06
C ALA A 72 2.72 8.40 -7.38
N THR A 73 1.97 7.59 -6.62
CA THR A 73 0.51 7.44 -6.72
C THR A 73 -0.02 6.87 -5.41
N GLN A 74 -1.23 7.31 -5.00
CA GLN A 74 -1.89 6.71 -3.83
C GLN A 74 -1.96 5.18 -3.94
N LYS A 75 -1.70 4.51 -2.83
CA LYS A 75 -1.71 3.05 -2.72
C LYS A 75 -2.49 2.63 -1.49
N THR A 76 -3.08 1.43 -1.56
CA THR A 76 -3.70 0.79 -0.41
C THR A 76 -2.64 0.11 0.46
N GLU A 77 -2.98 -0.18 1.71
CA GLU A 77 -2.11 -0.93 2.61
C GLU A 77 -1.68 -2.26 2.01
N LYS A 78 -2.62 -3.01 1.43
CA LYS A 78 -2.31 -4.27 0.76
C LYS A 78 -1.24 -4.12 -0.32
N GLN A 79 -1.36 -3.10 -1.16
CA GLN A 79 -0.39 -2.84 -2.24
C GLN A 79 1.00 -2.48 -1.71
N VAL A 80 1.08 -1.73 -0.61
CA VAL A 80 2.36 -1.39 0.04
C VAL A 80 2.97 -2.65 0.66
N ARG A 81 2.18 -3.49 1.32
CA ARG A 81 2.63 -4.77 1.87
C ARG A 81 3.19 -5.69 0.78
N GLU A 82 2.44 -5.89 -0.29
CA GLU A 82 2.86 -6.70 -1.45
C GLU A 82 4.15 -6.16 -2.06
N PHE A 83 4.28 -4.84 -2.22
CA PHE A 83 5.49 -4.21 -2.72
C PHE A 83 6.71 -4.49 -1.83
N LEU A 84 6.61 -4.32 -0.51
CA LEU A 84 7.71 -4.55 0.42
C LEU A 84 8.06 -6.04 0.51
N GLN A 85 7.07 -6.93 0.55
CA GLN A 85 7.27 -8.38 0.52
C GLN A 85 7.97 -8.82 -0.77
N GLY A 86 7.56 -8.28 -1.91
CA GLY A 86 8.22 -8.50 -3.21
C GLY A 86 9.68 -7.99 -3.27
N LYS A 87 10.08 -7.09 -2.35
CA LYS A 87 11.48 -6.66 -2.17
C LYS A 87 12.27 -7.54 -1.20
N GLY A 88 11.64 -8.56 -0.61
CA GLY A 88 12.28 -9.51 0.28
C GLY A 88 12.37 -9.06 1.75
N TYR A 89 11.61 -8.03 2.16
CA TYR A 89 11.57 -7.63 3.56
C TYR A 89 10.79 -8.64 4.41
N LEU A 90 11.28 -8.88 5.63
CA LEU A 90 10.61 -9.74 6.59
C LEU A 90 9.27 -9.14 7.04
N PRO A 91 8.27 -9.98 7.40
CA PRO A 91 6.94 -9.51 7.83
C PRO A 91 7.00 -8.45 8.92
N ALA A 92 7.83 -8.63 9.94
CA ALA A 92 7.99 -7.68 11.04
C ALA A 92 8.50 -6.29 10.59
N VAL A 93 9.33 -6.25 9.54
CA VAL A 93 9.83 -5.01 8.94
C VAL A 93 8.74 -4.34 8.11
N VAL A 94 7.95 -5.14 7.39
CA VAL A 94 6.79 -4.67 6.62
C VAL A 94 5.74 -4.07 7.55
N ASP A 95 5.40 -4.77 8.64
CA ASP A 95 4.43 -4.30 9.63
C ASP A 95 4.86 -2.95 10.24
N TYR A 96 6.12 -2.85 10.64
CA TYR A 96 6.67 -1.59 11.15
C TYR A 96 6.54 -0.43 10.14
N ALA A 97 6.90 -0.67 8.88
CA ALA A 97 6.84 0.37 7.85
C ALA A 97 5.38 0.81 7.58
N VAL A 98 4.45 -0.13 7.49
CA VAL A 98 3.02 0.14 7.29
C VAL A 98 2.42 0.91 8.47
N GLU A 99 2.70 0.47 9.71
CA GLU A 99 2.20 1.11 10.91
C GLU A 99 2.73 2.56 11.03
N LYS A 100 4.00 2.77 10.71
CA LYS A 100 4.59 4.10 10.68
C LYS A 100 3.98 4.99 9.60
N LEU A 101 3.69 4.47 8.39
CA LEU A 101 3.00 5.21 7.35
C LEU A 101 1.57 5.59 7.77
N ARG A 102 0.87 4.70 8.48
CA ARG A 102 -0.45 4.98 9.05
C ARG A 102 -0.39 6.09 10.11
N SER A 103 0.57 6.02 11.02
CA SER A 103 0.74 7.02 12.08
C SER A 103 0.99 8.43 11.55
N TYR A 104 1.63 8.55 10.38
CA TYR A 104 1.81 9.82 9.66
C TYR A 104 0.65 10.17 8.71
N ASN A 105 -0.40 9.35 8.68
CA ASN A 105 -1.54 9.50 7.75
C ASN A 105 -1.16 9.51 6.26
N PHE A 106 -0.03 8.89 5.90
CA PHE A 106 0.38 8.69 4.51
C PHE A 106 -0.31 7.51 3.85
N LEU A 107 -0.92 6.64 4.66
CA LEU A 107 -1.65 5.46 4.24
C LEU A 107 -3.04 5.48 4.87
N ASN A 108 -4.07 5.60 4.02
CA ASN A 108 -5.47 5.67 4.43
C ASN A 108 -6.34 5.05 3.35
N ASP A 109 -6.80 3.82 3.58
CA ASP A 109 -7.56 3.05 2.61
C ASP A 109 -8.97 3.63 2.39
N GLY A 110 -9.55 4.28 3.40
CA GLY A 110 -10.81 5.02 3.26
C GLY A 110 -10.69 6.21 2.29
N GLN A 111 -9.67 7.05 2.48
CA GLN A 111 -9.39 8.17 1.58
C GLN A 111 -9.03 7.69 0.16
N TYR A 112 -8.32 6.57 0.05
CA TYR A 112 -8.06 5.93 -1.23
C TYR A 112 -9.36 5.52 -1.91
N ALA A 113 -10.29 4.89 -1.17
CA ALA A 113 -11.58 4.46 -1.70
C ALA A 113 -12.43 5.65 -2.18
N GLU A 114 -12.51 6.73 -1.41
CA GLU A 114 -13.22 7.96 -1.79
C GLU A 114 -12.68 8.54 -3.09
N SER A 115 -11.37 8.77 -3.17
CA SER A 115 -10.72 9.30 -4.37
C SER A 115 -10.90 8.38 -5.58
N TYR A 116 -10.85 7.05 -5.36
CA TYR A 116 -11.06 6.06 -6.41
C TYR A 116 -12.49 6.10 -6.94
N VAL A 117 -13.48 6.10 -6.03
CA VAL A 117 -14.90 6.19 -6.36
C VAL A 117 -15.21 7.48 -7.13
N GLU A 118 -14.73 8.61 -6.66
CA GLU A 118 -14.92 9.92 -7.32
C GLU A 118 -14.38 9.92 -8.76
N SER A 119 -13.20 9.34 -8.96
CA SER A 119 -12.53 9.33 -10.28
C SER A 119 -13.22 8.45 -11.30
N ILE A 120 -13.94 7.38 -10.86
CA ILE A 120 -14.40 6.31 -11.75
C ILE A 120 -15.92 6.12 -11.78
N SER A 121 -16.66 6.71 -10.83
CA SER A 121 -18.12 6.56 -10.69
C SER A 121 -18.91 6.90 -11.94
N LYS A 122 -18.43 7.87 -12.73
CA LYS A 122 -19.03 8.24 -14.03
C LYS A 122 -18.88 7.17 -15.13
N ARG A 123 -17.97 6.22 -14.95
CA ARG A 123 -17.63 5.21 -15.99
C ARG A 123 -18.00 3.79 -15.57
N LYS A 124 -18.09 3.53 -14.27
CA LYS A 124 -18.32 2.19 -13.73
C LYS A 124 -19.42 2.22 -12.68
N GLY A 125 -20.29 1.21 -12.71
CA GLY A 125 -21.32 1.05 -11.67
C GLY A 125 -20.74 0.57 -10.34
N SER A 126 -21.46 0.85 -9.25
CA SER A 126 -21.08 0.59 -7.84
C SER A 126 -20.62 -0.86 -7.62
N LYS A 127 -21.23 -1.86 -8.28
CA LYS A 127 -20.86 -3.26 -8.15
C LYS A 127 -19.44 -3.54 -8.64
N LEU A 128 -19.05 -2.97 -9.78
CA LEU A 128 -17.71 -3.15 -10.34
C LEU A 128 -16.66 -2.41 -9.51
N ILE A 129 -16.97 -1.19 -9.08
CA ILE A 129 -16.12 -0.39 -8.19
C ILE A 129 -15.83 -1.16 -6.89
N ARG A 130 -16.89 -1.74 -6.28
CA ARG A 130 -16.76 -2.58 -5.08
C ARG A 130 -15.81 -3.76 -5.30
N MET A 131 -15.95 -4.48 -6.41
CA MET A 131 -15.06 -5.60 -6.74
C MET A 131 -13.60 -5.17 -6.87
N GLU A 132 -13.36 -4.04 -7.54
CA GLU A 132 -12.02 -3.51 -7.74
C GLU A 132 -11.38 -3.03 -6.43
N LEU A 133 -12.11 -2.31 -5.58
CA LEU A 133 -11.63 -1.88 -4.27
C LEU A 133 -11.34 -3.06 -3.33
N ARG A 134 -12.23 -4.07 -3.32
CA ARG A 134 -12.02 -5.31 -2.59
C ARG A 134 -10.75 -6.05 -3.05
N SER A 135 -10.50 -6.11 -4.35
CA SER A 135 -9.27 -6.72 -4.90
C SER A 135 -8.01 -5.99 -4.45
N LYS A 136 -8.10 -4.69 -4.25
CA LYS A 136 -7.03 -3.82 -3.74
C LYS A 136 -6.86 -3.88 -2.22
N GLY A 137 -7.74 -4.61 -1.52
CA GLY A 137 -7.64 -4.86 -0.08
C GLY A 137 -8.35 -3.85 0.80
N VAL A 138 -9.16 -2.95 0.24
CA VAL A 138 -9.99 -2.01 1.01
C VAL A 138 -11.10 -2.78 1.73
N SER A 139 -11.40 -2.42 2.96
CA SER A 139 -12.43 -3.07 3.77
C SER A 139 -13.85 -2.75 3.27
N GLU A 140 -14.80 -3.65 3.51
CA GLU A 140 -16.21 -3.43 3.10
C GLU A 140 -16.80 -2.16 3.72
N THR A 141 -16.43 -1.86 4.95
CA THR A 141 -16.92 -0.66 5.66
C THR A 141 -16.44 0.63 4.99
N GLU A 142 -15.19 0.68 4.57
CA GLU A 142 -14.62 1.82 3.84
C GLU A 142 -15.20 1.94 2.42
N ILE A 143 -15.42 0.80 1.76
CA ILE A 143 -16.06 0.75 0.43
C ILE A 143 -17.50 1.27 0.52
N ASP A 144 -18.27 0.82 1.51
CA ASP A 144 -19.63 1.27 1.72
C ASP A 144 -19.71 2.77 2.04
N ALA A 145 -18.82 3.26 2.89
CA ALA A 145 -18.71 4.67 3.21
C ALA A 145 -18.43 5.51 1.95
N ALA A 146 -17.44 5.10 1.14
CA ALA A 146 -17.07 5.79 -0.08
C ALA A 146 -18.18 5.79 -1.15
N LEU A 147 -18.89 4.67 -1.31
CA LEU A 147 -20.01 4.56 -2.27
C LEU A 147 -21.24 5.35 -1.82
N ASN A 148 -21.53 5.38 -0.51
CA ASN A 148 -22.67 6.13 0.04
C ASN A 148 -22.44 7.64 0.01
N ALA A 149 -21.20 8.09 -0.08
CA ALA A 149 -20.86 9.51 -0.23
C ALA A 149 -21.14 10.06 -1.65
N LEU A 150 -21.39 9.18 -2.63
CA LEU A 150 -21.74 9.61 -3.99
C LEU A 150 -23.11 10.29 -4.03
N PRO A 151 -23.26 11.42 -4.72
CA PRO A 151 -24.56 12.01 -4.99
C PRO A 151 -25.43 11.04 -5.79
N VAL A 152 -26.70 10.88 -5.37
CA VAL A 152 -27.71 9.99 -6.00
C VAL A 152 -27.85 10.25 -7.51
N GLU A 153 -27.62 11.48 -7.94
CA GLU A 153 -27.67 11.90 -9.35
C GLU A 153 -26.63 11.21 -10.24
N GLN A 154 -25.45 10.88 -9.69
CA GLN A 154 -24.39 10.19 -10.44
C GLN A 154 -24.69 8.68 -10.63
N GLU A 155 -25.38 8.05 -9.72
CA GLU A 155 -25.83 6.66 -9.91
C GLU A 155 -26.86 6.55 -11.04
N ILE A 156 -27.76 7.52 -11.15
CA ILE A 156 -28.78 7.56 -12.20
C ILE A 156 -28.15 7.76 -13.58
N GLU A 157 -27.12 8.60 -13.68
CA GLU A 157 -26.45 8.87 -14.97
C GLU A 157 -25.62 7.69 -15.46
N THR A 158 -24.99 6.96 -14.54
CA THR A 158 -24.27 5.71 -14.88
C THR A 158 -25.23 4.60 -15.27
N ALA A 159 -26.42 4.54 -14.69
CA ALA A 159 -27.46 3.61 -15.04
C ALA A 159 -28.06 3.87 -16.44
N LYS A 160 -28.12 5.11 -16.89
CA LYS A 160 -28.55 5.48 -18.25
C LYS A 160 -27.58 5.02 -19.35
N GLY A 161 -26.30 4.86 -19.02
CA GLY A 161 -25.26 4.32 -19.91
C GLY A 161 -25.23 2.80 -20.00
N CYS A 162 -25.88 2.06 -19.11
CA CYS A 162 -25.99 0.62 -19.16
C CYS A 162 -27.00 0.17 -20.21
N LYS A 163 -26.65 -0.82 -21.07
CA LYS A 163 -27.56 -1.40 -22.05
C LYS A 163 -28.87 -1.85 -21.37
N LEU A 164 -29.99 -1.28 -21.80
CA LEU A 164 -31.31 -1.72 -21.39
C LEU A 164 -31.50 -3.21 -21.79
N ALA A 165 -31.59 -4.08 -20.81
CA ALA A 165 -32.00 -5.46 -21.06
C ALA A 165 -33.53 -5.55 -20.99
N ILE A 166 -34.14 -6.02 -22.08
CA ILE A 166 -35.58 -6.26 -22.15
C ILE A 166 -35.82 -7.70 -21.67
N TYR A 167 -36.40 -7.84 -20.48
CA TYR A 167 -36.88 -9.13 -19.96
C TYR A 167 -38.40 -9.12 -19.91
N GLY A 168 -39.05 -9.99 -20.70
CA GLY A 168 -40.49 -10.25 -20.58
C GLY A 168 -41.42 -9.05 -20.78
N GLY A 169 -41.08 -8.11 -21.71
CA GLY A 169 -41.92 -6.94 -22.01
C GLY A 169 -41.86 -5.79 -20.98
N VAL A 170 -41.08 -5.91 -19.93
CA VAL A 170 -40.87 -4.86 -18.93
C VAL A 170 -39.43 -4.34 -19.03
N ARG A 171 -39.28 -3.03 -19.18
CA ARG A 171 -37.95 -2.39 -19.16
C ARG A 171 -37.44 -2.37 -17.71
N ALA A 172 -36.37 -3.08 -17.45
CA ALA A 172 -35.71 -3.04 -16.15
C ALA A 172 -34.28 -2.48 -16.31
N VAL A 173 -33.90 -1.55 -15.46
CA VAL A 173 -32.52 -1.03 -15.37
C VAL A 173 -31.87 -1.72 -14.18
N ASN A 174 -30.73 -2.36 -14.45
CA ASN A 174 -29.94 -2.97 -13.39
C ASN A 174 -29.07 -1.88 -12.74
N VAL A 175 -29.48 -1.38 -11.59
CA VAL A 175 -28.74 -0.44 -10.79
C VAL A 175 -28.20 -1.18 -9.57
N GLY A 176 -26.96 -1.62 -9.64
CA GLY A 176 -26.34 -2.41 -8.57
C GLY A 176 -27.04 -3.77 -8.35
N SER A 177 -27.23 -4.19 -7.10
CA SER A 177 -27.90 -5.45 -6.75
C SER A 177 -29.43 -5.34 -6.66
N ARG A 178 -30.04 -4.23 -7.09
CA ARG A 178 -31.48 -4.02 -7.05
C ARG A 178 -32.05 -3.82 -8.45
N PHE A 179 -33.06 -4.62 -8.79
CA PHE A 179 -33.88 -4.43 -9.98
C PHE A 179 -35.01 -3.45 -9.64
N PHE A 180 -35.04 -2.31 -10.30
CA PHE A 180 -36.18 -1.39 -10.24
C PHE A 180 -37.07 -1.63 -11.48
N LYS A 181 -38.33 -2.01 -11.26
CA LYS A 181 -39.35 -1.95 -12.29
C LYS A 181 -39.71 -0.48 -12.55
N MET A 182 -39.37 0.03 -13.70
CA MET A 182 -39.86 1.35 -14.15
C MET A 182 -41.13 1.16 -14.98
N ASP A 183 -42.22 1.78 -14.52
CA ASP A 183 -43.47 1.84 -15.30
C ASP A 183 -43.27 2.76 -16.50
N VAL A 184 -43.54 2.24 -17.70
CA VAL A 184 -43.30 2.94 -18.98
C VAL A 184 -44.19 4.18 -19.15
N LYS A 185 -45.18 4.42 -18.30
CA LYS A 185 -46.10 5.56 -18.36
C LYS A 185 -45.55 6.88 -17.83
N ALA A 186 -44.38 6.89 -17.21
CA ALA A 186 -43.78 8.08 -16.62
C ALA A 186 -42.71 8.77 -17.50
N ILE A 187 -42.54 8.33 -18.75
CA ILE A 187 -41.55 8.90 -19.67
C ILE A 187 -42.23 9.17 -21.03
N VAL A 188 -43.18 10.09 -21.03
CA VAL A 188 -43.65 10.81 -22.23
C VAL A 188 -43.71 12.30 -21.89
#